data_2bdc6849073c61d82d0bf744a9f8f57d
#
_entry.id   2bdc6849073c61d82d0bf744a9f8f57d
#
_cell.length_a   1.000
_cell.length_b   1.000
_cell.length_c   1.000
_cell.angle_alpha   90.00
_cell.angle_beta   90.00
_cell.angle_gamma   90.00
#
_symmetry.space_group_name_H-M   'P 1'
#
loop_
_entity.id
_entity.type
_entity.pdbx_description
1 polymer ?
#
loop_
_entity_poly.entity_id
_entity_poly.type
_entity_poly.pdbx_seq_one_letter_code
_entity_poly.pdbx_strand_id
1 'polypeptide(L)'
;VCYKFEIDNTNYQDYSSGRVLYNQHGTTAFPVRLASEIFQRCNKILREKGLHENYSIYDPCCGGTYLLTSIGFLHGKHISEIYASDINKNVITLAKKNLSLLSISGLNKRIEQIYAMIHDFGKDSHFEALESSSKLMNIICNRNNMIKTECFVEDITDCYNENLSGINIVISDLPYGNMVSWENNKNNNDSINKLLDNLLPKLSSNSVVALITKKKVPINHCSYIRLERFTIGKRQITILSPR
;
A
#
# COMPACT_ATOMS: atom_id res chain seq x y z
N VAL A 1 -7.41 17.84 -12.73
CA VAL A 1 -6.81 16.78 -11.90
C VAL A 1 -5.31 16.81 -12.11
N CYS A 2 -4.54 17.20 -11.12
CA CYS A 2 -3.10 17.37 -11.28
C CYS A 2 -2.36 16.53 -10.23
N TYR A 3 -1.47 15.67 -10.70
CA TYR A 3 -0.40 15.14 -9.89
C TYR A 3 0.47 16.30 -9.42
N LYS A 4 0.88 16.30 -8.16
CA LYS A 4 1.66 17.37 -7.54
C LYS A 4 3.14 17.02 -7.45
N PHE A 5 3.43 15.73 -7.28
CA PHE A 5 4.76 15.18 -7.18
C PHE A 5 5.12 14.32 -8.39
N GLU A 6 4.19 13.47 -8.81
CA GLU A 6 4.36 12.59 -9.97
C GLU A 6 3.96 13.31 -11.27
N ILE A 7 4.60 14.45 -11.56
CA ILE A 7 4.27 15.28 -12.73
C ILE A 7 4.77 14.67 -14.04
N ASP A 8 5.93 14.00 -14.00
CA ASP A 8 6.55 13.39 -15.16
C ASP A 8 5.84 12.10 -15.59
N ASN A 9 5.95 11.78 -16.87
CA ASN A 9 5.38 10.54 -17.41
C ASN A 9 6.38 9.38 -17.25
N THR A 10 6.64 8.98 -16.01
CA THR A 10 7.55 7.88 -15.69
C THR A 10 6.95 6.53 -16.07
N ASN A 11 7.79 5.64 -16.62
CA ASN A 11 7.40 4.26 -16.88
C ASN A 11 7.47 3.42 -15.60
N TYR A 12 6.33 2.90 -15.16
CA TYR A 12 6.20 2.05 -13.97
C TYR A 12 6.01 0.57 -14.28
N GLN A 13 6.33 0.11 -15.50
CA GLN A 13 6.10 -1.28 -15.92
C GLN A 13 6.82 -2.30 -15.02
N ASP A 14 7.98 -1.98 -14.50
CA ASP A 14 8.76 -2.86 -13.63
C ASP A 14 8.01 -3.22 -12.33
N TYR A 15 7.05 -2.40 -11.91
CA TYR A 15 6.21 -2.59 -10.71
C TYR A 15 4.84 -3.22 -11.05
N SER A 16 4.62 -3.62 -12.30
CA SER A 16 3.31 -4.15 -12.72
C SER A 16 3.02 -5.49 -12.08
N SER A 17 1.77 -5.67 -11.67
CA SER A 17 1.23 -6.96 -11.22
C SER A 17 1.37 -8.02 -12.32
N GLY A 18 1.86 -9.20 -11.98
CA GLY A 18 2.10 -10.29 -12.92
C GLY A 18 3.46 -10.25 -13.63
N ARG A 19 4.27 -9.20 -13.47
CA ARG A 19 5.65 -9.14 -13.96
C ARG A 19 6.60 -9.73 -12.90
N VAL A 20 7.09 -8.91 -11.98
CA VAL A 20 7.82 -9.39 -10.80
C VAL A 20 6.86 -9.63 -9.63
N LEU A 21 5.97 -8.68 -9.36
CA LEU A 21 4.96 -8.80 -8.32
C LEU A 21 4.03 -9.98 -8.64
N TYR A 22 3.76 -10.79 -7.62
CA TYR A 22 2.84 -11.92 -7.75
C TYR A 22 1.43 -11.42 -8.02
N ASN A 23 0.71 -12.13 -8.87
CA ASN A 23 -0.68 -11.85 -9.20
C ASN A 23 -1.56 -13.05 -8.90
N GLN A 24 -2.82 -12.80 -8.57
CA GLN A 24 -3.84 -13.81 -8.35
C GLN A 24 -5.16 -13.35 -8.98
N HIS A 25 -5.87 -14.27 -9.59
CA HIS A 25 -7.21 -13.99 -10.12
C HIS A 25 -8.13 -13.43 -9.01
N GLY A 26 -8.91 -12.41 -9.35
CA GLY A 26 -9.81 -11.73 -8.40
C GLY A 26 -9.14 -10.64 -7.55
N THR A 27 -7.82 -10.40 -7.70
CA THR A 27 -7.16 -9.24 -7.08
C THR A 27 -6.96 -8.11 -8.08
N THR A 28 -7.07 -6.88 -7.62
CA THR A 28 -6.91 -5.68 -8.46
C THR A 28 -5.61 -4.98 -8.11
N ALA A 29 -4.75 -4.75 -9.11
CA ALA A 29 -3.55 -3.95 -8.94
C ALA A 29 -3.90 -2.47 -8.71
N PHE A 30 -3.15 -1.82 -7.82
CA PHE A 30 -3.28 -0.38 -7.59
C PHE A 30 -2.33 0.39 -8.54
N PRO A 31 -2.76 1.54 -9.12
CA PRO A 31 -1.90 2.33 -10.01
C PRO A 31 -0.65 2.84 -9.27
N VAL A 32 0.53 2.42 -9.73
CA VAL A 32 1.83 2.72 -9.08
C VAL A 32 2.09 4.22 -8.97
N ARG A 33 1.85 4.97 -10.06
CA ARG A 33 1.97 6.44 -10.06
C ARG A 33 1.12 7.10 -8.98
N LEU A 34 -0.11 6.60 -8.77
CA LEU A 34 -1.01 7.12 -7.75
C LEU A 34 -0.54 6.74 -6.34
N ALA A 35 -0.02 5.53 -6.14
CA ALA A 35 0.55 5.10 -4.87
C ALA A 35 1.70 6.01 -4.46
N SER A 36 2.63 6.29 -5.38
CA SER A 36 3.74 7.21 -5.17
C SER A 36 3.28 8.64 -4.85
N GLU A 37 2.33 9.17 -5.61
CA GLU A 37 1.76 10.52 -5.37
C GLU A 37 1.16 10.65 -3.97
N ILE A 38 0.38 9.65 -3.53
CA ILE A 38 -0.26 9.67 -2.21
C ILE A 38 0.81 9.62 -1.11
N PHE A 39 1.79 8.72 -1.25
CA PHE A 39 2.89 8.63 -0.29
C PHE A 39 3.66 9.96 -0.18
N GLN A 40 4.01 10.59 -1.30
CA GLN A 40 4.76 11.84 -1.31
C GLN A 40 3.98 12.99 -0.67
N ARG A 41 2.64 13.03 -0.82
CA ARG A 41 1.80 14.00 -0.09
C ARG A 41 1.82 13.75 1.42
N CYS A 42 1.69 12.50 1.85
CA CYS A 42 1.80 12.11 3.26
C CYS A 42 3.19 12.45 3.81
N ASN A 43 4.26 12.11 3.09
CA ASN A 43 5.64 12.41 3.44
C ASN A 43 5.86 13.92 3.63
N LYS A 44 5.35 14.76 2.70
CA LYS A 44 5.43 16.21 2.83
C LYS A 44 4.80 16.70 4.14
N ILE A 45 3.59 16.24 4.44
CA ILE A 45 2.88 16.63 5.67
C ILE A 45 3.66 16.22 6.92
N LEU A 46 4.20 14.99 6.95
CA LEU A 46 4.98 14.51 8.09
C LEU A 46 6.28 15.30 8.26
N ARG A 47 6.95 15.65 7.16
CA ARG A 47 8.16 16.50 7.20
C ARG A 47 7.87 17.88 7.74
N GLU A 48 6.71 18.47 7.41
CA GLU A 48 6.26 19.73 7.97
C GLU A 48 5.95 19.63 9.47
N LYS A 49 5.63 18.42 9.97
CA LYS A 49 5.49 18.09 11.40
C LYS A 49 6.82 17.68 12.08
N GLY A 50 7.96 17.74 11.38
CA GLY A 50 9.30 17.42 11.91
C GLY A 50 9.70 15.93 11.83
N LEU A 51 8.90 15.08 11.19
CA LEU A 51 9.24 13.65 10.97
C LEU A 51 9.72 13.45 9.53
N HIS A 52 10.97 13.01 9.32
CA HIS A 52 11.62 12.99 8.02
C HIS A 52 11.85 11.60 7.41
N GLU A 53 11.95 10.57 8.24
CA GLU A 53 12.28 9.20 7.85
C GLU A 53 11.87 8.17 8.92
N ASN A 54 12.13 6.90 8.66
CA ASN A 54 11.78 5.77 9.53
C ASN A 54 10.28 5.62 9.76
N TYR A 55 9.50 5.85 8.70
CA TYR A 55 8.05 5.71 8.79
C TYR A 55 7.62 4.26 9.00
N SER A 56 6.65 4.10 9.88
CA SER A 56 5.82 2.90 9.98
C SER A 56 4.54 3.12 9.18
N ILE A 57 4.29 2.26 8.18
CA ILE A 57 3.15 2.37 7.26
C ILE A 57 2.19 1.22 7.46
N TYR A 58 0.89 1.49 7.41
CA TYR A 58 -0.15 0.47 7.55
C TYR A 58 -1.24 0.60 6.47
N ASP A 59 -1.66 -0.54 5.91
CA ASP A 59 -2.86 -0.66 5.08
C ASP A 59 -3.79 -1.73 5.69
N PRO A 60 -4.93 -1.33 6.29
CA PRO A 60 -5.89 -2.24 6.91
C PRO A 60 -6.83 -2.98 5.93
N CYS A 61 -6.77 -2.66 4.63
CA CYS A 61 -7.55 -3.31 3.57
C CYS A 61 -6.63 -3.65 2.39
N CYS A 62 -5.53 -4.33 2.69
CA CYS A 62 -4.35 -4.38 1.82
C CYS A 62 -4.52 -5.20 0.54
N GLY A 63 -5.53 -6.09 0.45
CA GLY A 63 -5.66 -7.00 -0.66
C GLY A 63 -4.36 -7.75 -0.95
N GLY A 64 -3.89 -7.72 -2.20
CA GLY A 64 -2.60 -8.30 -2.60
C GLY A 64 -1.37 -7.44 -2.27
N THR A 65 -1.50 -6.37 -1.51
CA THR A 65 -0.44 -5.39 -1.12
C THR A 65 0.28 -4.70 -2.28
N TYR A 66 -0.33 -4.62 -3.46
CA TYR A 66 0.29 -3.95 -4.62
C TYR A 66 0.67 -2.49 -4.33
N LEU A 67 -0.19 -1.78 -3.59
CA LEU A 67 0.02 -0.40 -3.17
C LEU A 67 1.26 -0.30 -2.27
N LEU A 68 1.31 -1.05 -1.18
CA LEU A 68 2.41 -1.00 -0.21
C LEU A 68 3.73 -1.50 -0.80
N THR A 69 3.69 -2.56 -1.62
CA THR A 69 4.89 -3.10 -2.27
C THR A 69 5.50 -2.08 -3.23
N SER A 70 4.67 -1.41 -4.03
CA SER A 70 5.13 -0.33 -4.92
C SER A 70 5.75 0.84 -4.14
N ILE A 71 5.12 1.27 -3.05
CA ILE A 71 5.65 2.31 -2.15
C ILE A 71 6.98 1.85 -1.54
N GLY A 72 7.08 0.60 -1.09
CA GLY A 72 8.30 0.05 -0.51
C GLY A 72 9.49 0.03 -1.47
N PHE A 73 9.26 -0.22 -2.76
CA PHE A 73 10.32 -0.08 -3.77
C PHE A 73 10.69 1.38 -4.04
N LEU A 74 9.69 2.24 -4.31
CA LEU A 74 9.92 3.62 -4.75
C LEU A 74 10.43 4.54 -3.63
N HIS A 75 9.97 4.32 -2.41
CA HIS A 75 10.20 5.22 -1.27
C HIS A 75 10.80 4.52 -0.04
N GLY A 76 11.29 3.30 -0.21
CA GLY A 76 11.74 2.45 0.89
C GLY A 76 12.83 3.06 1.78
N LYS A 77 13.62 4.02 1.26
CA LYS A 77 14.62 4.75 2.06
C LYS A 77 14.04 5.54 3.24
N HIS A 78 12.74 5.87 3.19
CA HIS A 78 12.06 6.61 4.26
C HIS A 78 11.25 5.69 5.20
N ILE A 79 11.20 4.37 4.93
CA ILE A 79 10.29 3.44 5.57
C ILE A 79 11.09 2.42 6.37
N SER A 80 10.77 2.26 7.65
CA SER A 80 11.34 1.22 8.52
C SER A 80 10.45 -0.01 8.61
N GLU A 81 9.11 0.18 8.59
CA GLU A 81 8.15 -0.89 8.82
C GLU A 81 6.94 -0.77 7.89
N ILE A 82 6.45 -1.90 7.41
CA ILE A 82 5.21 -2.01 6.64
C ILE A 82 4.33 -3.06 7.28
N TYR A 83 3.15 -2.65 7.71
CA TYR A 83 2.08 -3.50 8.20
C TYR A 83 0.95 -3.57 7.19
N ALA A 84 0.36 -4.74 7.05
CA ALA A 84 -0.75 -4.97 6.14
C ALA A 84 -1.75 -5.93 6.76
N SER A 85 -3.04 -5.64 6.66
CA SER A 85 -4.07 -6.59 7.02
C SER A 85 -5.22 -6.59 6.02
N ASP A 86 -5.95 -7.68 6.01
CA ASP A 86 -7.18 -7.84 5.23
C ASP A 86 -8.07 -8.85 5.93
N ILE A 87 -9.38 -8.69 5.82
CA ILE A 87 -10.35 -9.65 6.36
C ILE A 87 -10.31 -10.98 5.61
N ASN A 88 -9.96 -10.94 4.32
CA ASN A 88 -9.93 -12.11 3.44
C ASN A 88 -8.62 -12.91 3.61
N LYS A 89 -8.70 -14.03 4.31
CA LYS A 89 -7.56 -14.96 4.52
C LYS A 89 -6.89 -15.41 3.23
N ASN A 90 -7.63 -15.50 2.12
CA ASN A 90 -7.10 -16.01 0.86
C ASN A 90 -6.11 -15.04 0.20
N VAL A 91 -6.26 -13.73 0.41
CA VAL A 91 -5.32 -12.76 -0.16
C VAL A 91 -4.06 -12.57 0.69
N ILE A 92 -4.08 -12.91 1.98
CA ILE A 92 -2.92 -12.74 2.88
C ILE A 92 -1.69 -13.53 2.42
N THR A 93 -1.88 -14.69 1.84
CA THR A 93 -0.76 -15.47 1.28
C THR A 93 -0.10 -14.71 0.11
N LEU A 94 -0.88 -14.12 -0.78
CA LEU A 94 -0.40 -13.27 -1.86
C LEU A 94 0.27 -12.00 -1.31
N ALA A 95 -0.36 -11.36 -0.34
CA ALA A 95 0.16 -10.17 0.33
C ALA A 95 1.56 -10.41 0.94
N LYS A 96 1.73 -11.50 1.68
CA LYS A 96 3.03 -11.91 2.24
C LYS A 96 4.08 -12.14 1.15
N LYS A 97 3.72 -12.80 0.04
CA LYS A 97 4.63 -12.99 -1.10
C LYS A 97 5.06 -11.66 -1.72
N ASN A 98 4.13 -10.73 -1.93
CA ASN A 98 4.45 -9.42 -2.50
C ASN A 98 5.30 -8.57 -1.55
N LEU A 99 5.00 -8.52 -0.26
CA LEU A 99 5.83 -7.81 0.72
C LEU A 99 7.23 -8.43 0.87
N SER A 100 7.37 -9.76 0.72
CA SER A 100 8.68 -10.42 0.77
C SER A 100 9.63 -9.93 -0.33
N LEU A 101 9.11 -9.45 -1.47
CA LEU A 101 9.90 -8.89 -2.57
C LEU A 101 10.69 -7.64 -2.16
N LEU A 102 10.36 -7.01 -1.05
CA LEU A 102 11.09 -5.86 -0.50
C LEU A 102 12.39 -6.26 0.23
N SER A 103 12.71 -7.55 0.28
CA SER A 103 13.96 -8.10 0.81
C SER A 103 14.78 -8.80 -0.27
N ILE A 104 16.11 -8.81 -0.10
CA ILE A 104 17.03 -9.51 -1.02
C ILE A 104 16.64 -10.99 -1.13
N SER A 105 16.37 -11.67 0.00
CA SER A 105 16.04 -13.09 0.01
C SER A 105 14.72 -13.39 -0.72
N GLY A 106 13.69 -12.58 -0.50
CA GLY A 106 12.40 -12.76 -1.15
C GLY A 106 12.47 -12.48 -2.66
N LEU A 107 13.22 -11.46 -3.07
CA LEU A 107 13.40 -11.14 -4.48
C LEU A 107 14.26 -12.18 -5.19
N ASN A 108 15.31 -12.72 -4.58
CA ASN A 108 16.10 -13.84 -5.12
C ASN A 108 15.23 -15.08 -5.37
N LYS A 109 14.38 -15.44 -4.39
CA LYS A 109 13.42 -16.54 -4.57
C LYS A 109 12.48 -16.31 -5.76
N ARG A 110 12.06 -15.06 -5.99
CA ARG A 110 11.22 -14.71 -7.15
C ARG A 110 12.00 -14.84 -8.46
N ILE A 111 13.25 -14.41 -8.50
CA ILE A 111 14.15 -14.52 -9.65
C ILE A 111 14.34 -16.01 -10.04
N GLU A 112 14.57 -16.89 -9.07
CA GLU A 112 14.65 -18.34 -9.30
C GLU A 112 13.37 -18.90 -9.97
N GLN A 113 12.20 -18.45 -9.49
CA GLN A 113 10.92 -18.83 -10.11
C GLN A 113 10.77 -18.29 -11.54
N ILE A 114 11.27 -17.08 -11.81
CA ILE A 114 11.24 -16.50 -13.17
C ILE A 114 12.17 -17.31 -14.09
N TYR A 115 13.36 -17.73 -13.64
CA TYR A 115 14.23 -18.61 -14.39
C TYR A 115 13.57 -19.95 -14.72
N ALA A 116 12.88 -20.57 -13.75
CA ALA A 116 12.11 -21.79 -14.00
C ALA A 116 11.02 -21.56 -15.06
N MET A 117 10.28 -20.43 -14.99
CA MET A 117 9.27 -20.10 -16.01
C MET A 117 9.88 -19.86 -17.40
N ILE A 118 11.08 -19.27 -17.50
CA ILE A 118 11.80 -19.11 -18.75
C ILE A 118 12.16 -20.49 -19.32
N HIS A 119 12.72 -21.37 -18.49
CA HIS A 119 13.10 -22.73 -18.88
C HIS A 119 11.88 -23.52 -19.39
N ASP A 120 10.77 -23.47 -18.67
CA ASP A 120 9.59 -24.30 -18.96
C ASP A 120 8.74 -23.77 -20.13
N PHE A 121 8.67 -22.44 -20.31
CA PHE A 121 7.73 -21.81 -21.22
C PHE A 121 8.36 -20.84 -22.24
N GLY A 122 9.52 -20.27 -21.98
CA GLY A 122 10.28 -19.40 -22.89
C GLY A 122 9.54 -18.18 -23.42
N LYS A 123 8.55 -17.63 -22.69
CA LYS A 123 7.75 -16.48 -23.14
C LYS A 123 8.51 -15.16 -22.96
N ASP A 124 8.36 -14.22 -23.90
CA ASP A 124 8.98 -12.89 -23.84
C ASP A 124 8.69 -12.16 -22.53
N SER A 125 7.46 -12.30 -22.02
CA SER A 125 7.07 -11.70 -20.74
C SER A 125 7.88 -12.21 -19.54
N HIS A 126 8.45 -13.43 -19.61
CA HIS A 126 9.32 -13.95 -18.55
C HIS A 126 10.72 -13.31 -18.60
N PHE A 127 11.25 -13.07 -19.80
CA PHE A 127 12.51 -12.34 -19.98
C PHE A 127 12.37 -10.89 -19.52
N GLU A 128 11.27 -10.24 -19.87
CA GLU A 128 10.95 -8.90 -19.37
C GLU A 128 10.82 -8.85 -17.83
N ALA A 129 10.24 -9.90 -17.22
CA ALA A 129 10.15 -10.00 -15.77
C ALA A 129 11.53 -10.18 -15.12
N LEU A 130 12.45 -10.92 -15.76
CA LEU A 130 13.84 -11.07 -15.30
C LEU A 130 14.58 -9.72 -15.34
N GLU A 131 14.45 -8.97 -16.44
CA GLU A 131 15.02 -7.62 -16.57
C GLU A 131 14.50 -6.68 -15.47
N SER A 132 13.17 -6.67 -15.27
CA SER A 132 12.55 -5.86 -14.21
C SER A 132 13.03 -6.28 -12.83
N SER A 133 13.19 -7.58 -12.56
CA SER A 133 13.67 -8.06 -11.26
C SER A 133 15.09 -7.60 -10.96
N SER A 134 15.95 -7.51 -11.96
CA SER A 134 17.31 -6.98 -11.82
C SER A 134 17.30 -5.48 -11.43
N LYS A 135 16.41 -4.69 -12.03
CA LYS A 135 16.23 -3.27 -11.66
C LYS A 135 15.72 -3.13 -10.23
N LEU A 136 14.72 -3.94 -9.83
CA LEU A 136 14.20 -3.95 -8.46
C LEU A 136 15.26 -4.40 -7.44
N MET A 137 16.11 -5.37 -7.79
CA MET A 137 17.24 -5.77 -6.95
C MET A 137 18.20 -4.62 -6.71
N ASN A 138 18.55 -3.89 -7.76
CA ASN A 138 19.42 -2.71 -7.63
C ASN A 138 18.83 -1.65 -6.67
N ILE A 139 17.51 -1.44 -6.71
CA ILE A 139 16.82 -0.52 -5.77
C ILE A 139 17.01 -1.00 -4.33
N ILE A 140 16.83 -2.28 -4.05
CA ILE A 140 16.97 -2.84 -2.70
C ILE A 140 18.42 -2.79 -2.24
N CYS A 141 19.38 -3.17 -3.08
CA CYS A 141 20.80 -3.19 -2.73
C CYS A 141 21.36 -1.79 -2.45
N ASN A 142 20.84 -0.77 -3.14
CA ASN A 142 21.25 0.62 -2.95
C ASN A 142 20.52 1.33 -1.79
N ARG A 143 19.62 0.63 -1.11
CA ARG A 143 18.89 1.14 0.05
C ARG A 143 19.70 0.90 1.32
N ASN A 144 19.90 1.94 2.13
CA ASN A 144 20.70 1.88 3.35
C ASN A 144 19.96 1.30 4.56
N ASN A 145 18.71 0.91 4.41
CA ASN A 145 17.87 0.36 5.47
C ASN A 145 17.14 -0.91 5.04
N MET A 146 16.80 -1.73 6.01
CA MET A 146 15.89 -2.87 5.83
C MET A 146 14.47 -2.44 6.21
N ILE A 147 13.47 -2.88 5.43
CA ILE A 147 12.06 -2.71 5.79
C ILE A 147 11.59 -3.98 6.47
N LYS A 148 11.14 -3.86 7.73
CA LYS A 148 10.40 -4.94 8.40
C LYS A 148 8.99 -5.00 7.82
N THR A 149 8.53 -6.18 7.44
CA THR A 149 7.19 -6.36 6.89
C THR A 149 6.39 -7.37 7.70
N GLU A 150 5.14 -7.04 7.99
CA GLU A 150 4.21 -7.94 8.66
C GLU A 150 2.85 -7.91 7.96
N CYS A 151 2.23 -9.08 7.79
CA CYS A 151 0.92 -9.20 7.18
C CYS A 151 0.08 -10.25 7.91
N PHE A 152 -1.14 -9.89 8.28
CA PHE A 152 -2.03 -10.70 9.10
C PHE A 152 -3.50 -10.57 8.69
N VAL A 153 -4.35 -11.46 9.20
CA VAL A 153 -5.81 -11.40 8.99
C VAL A 153 -6.40 -10.55 10.08
N GLU A 154 -7.16 -9.51 9.70
CA GLU A 154 -7.88 -8.64 10.63
C GLU A 154 -9.07 -7.99 9.93
N ASP A 155 -10.21 -7.91 10.60
CA ASP A 155 -11.31 -7.00 10.25
C ASP A 155 -11.12 -5.69 11.02
N ILE A 156 -10.63 -4.66 10.35
CA ILE A 156 -10.38 -3.35 10.97
C ILE A 156 -11.67 -2.68 11.46
N THR A 157 -12.85 -3.13 11.06
CA THR A 157 -14.12 -2.58 11.52
C THR A 157 -14.64 -3.23 12.80
N ASP A 158 -14.08 -4.37 13.21
CA ASP A 158 -14.58 -5.17 14.32
C ASP A 158 -13.51 -5.55 15.35
N CYS A 159 -12.23 -5.60 14.97
CA CYS A 159 -11.14 -6.04 15.81
C CYS A 159 -10.23 -4.91 16.31
N TYR A 160 -9.87 -5.02 17.57
CA TYR A 160 -8.85 -4.22 18.22
C TYR A 160 -7.57 -5.07 18.34
N ASN A 161 -6.60 -4.85 17.45
CA ASN A 161 -5.26 -5.42 17.61
C ASN A 161 -4.40 -4.48 18.48
N GLU A 162 -4.22 -4.84 19.74
CA GLU A 162 -3.47 -4.04 20.71
C GLU A 162 -1.97 -3.98 20.42
N ASN A 163 -1.44 -4.92 19.61
CA ASN A 163 -0.01 -5.04 19.34
C ASN A 163 0.50 -4.06 18.27
N LEU A 164 -0.40 -3.41 17.53
CA LEU A 164 -0.04 -2.46 16.48
C LEU A 164 -0.17 -1.03 16.99
N SER A 165 0.96 -0.33 17.12
CA SER A 165 1.01 1.05 17.59
C SER A 165 2.13 1.84 16.91
N GLY A 166 2.11 3.16 17.05
CA GLY A 166 3.17 4.03 16.52
C GLY A 166 3.15 4.21 15.01
N ILE A 167 2.02 3.94 14.35
CA ILE A 167 1.87 4.09 12.90
C ILE A 167 1.92 5.57 12.51
N ASN A 168 2.82 5.90 11.58
CA ASN A 168 2.97 7.26 11.05
C ASN A 168 2.10 7.52 9.83
N ILE A 169 1.94 6.51 8.96
CA ILE A 169 1.19 6.65 7.72
C ILE A 169 0.20 5.49 7.58
N VAL A 170 -1.07 5.79 7.42
CA VAL A 170 -2.04 4.83 6.90
C VAL A 170 -2.37 5.21 5.46
N ILE A 171 -2.29 4.25 4.53
CA ILE A 171 -2.75 4.44 3.15
C ILE A 171 -3.59 3.22 2.78
N SER A 172 -4.88 3.41 2.51
CA SER A 172 -5.78 2.30 2.22
C SER A 172 -6.73 2.60 1.07
N ASP A 173 -6.79 1.71 0.08
CA ASP A 173 -7.83 1.71 -0.97
C ASP A 173 -9.04 0.94 -0.45
N LEU A 174 -10.00 1.66 0.13
CA LEU A 174 -11.12 1.07 0.82
C LEU A 174 -12.01 0.24 -0.13
N PRO A 175 -12.61 -0.84 0.35
CA PRO A 175 -13.51 -1.66 -0.47
C PRO A 175 -14.72 -0.84 -0.94
N TYR A 176 -14.91 -0.77 -2.27
CA TYR A 176 -16.05 -0.11 -2.91
C TYR A 176 -16.38 -0.74 -4.27
N GLY A 177 -17.65 -0.78 -4.62
CA GLY A 177 -18.12 -1.26 -5.93
C GLY A 177 -18.63 -2.70 -5.92
N ASN A 178 -18.75 -3.30 -7.11
CA ASN A 178 -19.40 -4.60 -7.29
C ASN A 178 -18.48 -5.81 -7.00
N MET A 179 -17.17 -5.61 -6.94
CA MET A 179 -16.19 -6.69 -6.75
C MET A 179 -15.70 -6.82 -5.30
N VAL A 180 -15.74 -5.74 -4.53
CA VAL A 180 -15.33 -5.72 -3.12
C VAL A 180 -16.31 -4.83 -2.36
N SER A 181 -16.92 -5.36 -1.32
CA SER A 181 -17.84 -4.65 -0.42
C SER A 181 -17.49 -4.98 1.02
N TRP A 182 -17.92 -4.12 1.95
CA TRP A 182 -17.83 -4.42 3.37
C TRP A 182 -18.70 -5.63 3.70
N GLU A 183 -18.12 -6.72 4.19
CA GLU A 183 -18.82 -8.00 4.36
C GLU A 183 -20.04 -7.94 5.29
N ASN A 184 -20.04 -7.04 6.27
CA ASN A 184 -21.04 -7.01 7.33
C ASN A 184 -21.88 -5.73 7.39
N ASN A 185 -21.70 -4.72 6.53
CA ASN A 185 -22.39 -3.43 6.64
C ASN A 185 -22.96 -2.94 5.32
N LYS A 186 -24.28 -2.66 5.32
CA LYS A 186 -24.98 -2.01 4.19
C LYS A 186 -24.68 -0.50 4.08
N ASN A 187 -24.09 0.11 5.13
CA ASN A 187 -23.81 1.55 5.17
C ASN A 187 -22.29 1.80 5.18
N ASN A 188 -21.74 2.22 4.04
CA ASN A 188 -20.31 2.48 3.87
C ASN A 188 -19.77 3.53 4.84
N ASN A 189 -20.60 4.51 5.27
CA ASN A 189 -20.15 5.56 6.19
C ASN A 189 -19.90 5.02 7.60
N ASP A 190 -20.71 4.07 8.06
CA ASP A 190 -20.53 3.46 9.38
C ASP A 190 -19.26 2.61 9.43
N SER A 191 -18.95 1.89 8.34
CA SER A 191 -17.71 1.10 8.23
C SER A 191 -16.46 2.01 8.21
N ILE A 192 -16.52 3.14 7.51
CA ILE A 192 -15.42 4.12 7.49
C ILE A 192 -15.22 4.75 8.88
N ASN A 193 -16.29 5.08 9.59
CA ASN A 193 -16.19 5.63 10.95
C ASN A 193 -15.60 4.61 11.92
N LYS A 194 -16.05 3.35 11.91
CA LYS A 194 -15.46 2.27 12.71
C LYS A 194 -13.98 2.04 12.40
N LEU A 195 -13.61 2.04 11.10
CA LEU A 195 -12.21 1.95 10.69
C LEU A 195 -11.40 3.10 11.29
N LEU A 196 -11.88 4.33 11.23
CA LEU A 196 -11.19 5.50 11.78
C LEU A 196 -11.10 5.44 13.31
N ASP A 197 -12.15 4.99 14.01
CA ASP A 197 -12.11 4.77 15.46
C ASP A 197 -11.05 3.73 15.85
N ASN A 198 -11.00 2.60 15.15
CA ASN A 198 -10.07 1.51 15.41
C ASN A 198 -8.62 1.80 14.97
N LEU A 199 -8.42 2.74 14.05
CA LEU A 199 -7.10 3.23 13.68
C LEU A 199 -6.53 4.19 14.74
N LEU A 200 -7.35 4.99 15.39
CA LEU A 200 -6.89 6.06 16.27
C LEU A 200 -5.87 5.61 17.34
N PRO A 201 -6.10 4.52 18.10
CA PRO A 201 -5.15 4.05 19.10
C PRO A 201 -3.85 3.47 18.51
N LYS A 202 -3.83 3.13 17.21
CA LYS A 202 -2.66 2.58 16.51
C LYS A 202 -1.72 3.70 16.01
N LEU A 203 -2.21 4.93 15.91
CA LEU A 203 -1.48 6.05 15.31
C LEU A 203 -0.47 6.68 16.26
N SER A 204 0.65 7.12 15.71
CA SER A 204 1.59 7.99 16.42
C SER A 204 1.02 9.42 16.52
N SER A 205 1.56 10.23 17.44
CA SER A 205 1.19 11.65 17.57
C SER A 205 1.40 12.45 16.28
N ASN A 206 2.43 12.10 15.51
CA ASN A 206 2.72 12.67 14.20
C ASN A 206 2.33 11.68 13.10
N SER A 207 1.05 11.59 12.80
CA SER A 207 0.55 10.63 11.80
C SER A 207 -0.38 11.27 10.78
N VAL A 208 -0.57 10.56 9.68
CA VAL A 208 -1.52 10.88 8.61
C VAL A 208 -2.24 9.63 8.13
N VAL A 209 -3.50 9.79 7.75
CA VAL A 209 -4.36 8.73 7.25
C VAL A 209 -4.87 9.14 5.86
N ALA A 210 -4.42 8.45 4.82
CA ALA A 210 -4.87 8.65 3.44
C ALA A 210 -5.85 7.55 3.05
N LEU A 211 -7.11 7.88 2.94
CA LEU A 211 -8.16 6.97 2.50
C LEU A 211 -8.51 7.23 1.04
N ILE A 212 -8.47 6.16 0.26
CA ILE A 212 -8.86 6.16 -1.14
C ILE A 212 -10.27 5.57 -1.24
N THR A 213 -11.17 6.30 -1.91
CA THR A 213 -12.56 5.91 -2.08
C THR A 213 -13.03 6.19 -3.50
N LYS A 214 -14.21 5.70 -3.86
CA LYS A 214 -14.94 6.17 -5.02
C LYS A 214 -15.28 7.66 -4.87
N LYS A 215 -15.39 8.39 -5.97
CA LYS A 215 -15.81 9.80 -5.96
C LYS A 215 -17.09 10.03 -5.16
N LYS A 216 -17.16 11.19 -4.49
CA LYS A 216 -18.32 11.69 -3.74
C LYS A 216 -18.63 10.94 -2.43
N VAL A 217 -17.75 10.06 -1.95
CA VAL A 217 -17.89 9.51 -0.60
C VAL A 217 -17.43 10.57 0.40
N PRO A 218 -18.31 11.09 1.27
CA PRO A 218 -17.90 12.02 2.31
C PRO A 218 -17.14 11.26 3.41
N ILE A 219 -16.02 11.82 3.85
CA ILE A 219 -15.28 11.33 5.02
C ILE A 219 -15.22 12.47 6.01
N ASN A 220 -15.95 12.32 7.12
CA ASN A 220 -15.96 13.26 8.23
C ASN A 220 -15.97 12.46 9.54
N HIS A 221 -15.07 12.79 10.45
CA HIS A 221 -14.96 12.12 11.74
C HIS A 221 -14.55 13.12 12.81
N CYS A 222 -15.14 13.04 14.01
CA CYS A 222 -14.91 14.01 15.09
C CYS A 222 -13.46 14.04 15.59
N SER A 223 -12.77 12.88 15.59
CA SER A 223 -11.38 12.73 16.04
C SER A 223 -10.34 13.08 14.98
N TYR A 224 -10.74 13.46 13.77
CA TYR A 224 -9.79 13.74 12.68
C TYR A 224 -10.03 15.12 12.05
N ILE A 225 -8.95 15.72 11.56
CA ILE A 225 -8.98 16.92 10.73
C ILE A 225 -8.63 16.54 9.30
N ARG A 226 -9.41 16.99 8.34
CA ARG A 226 -9.07 16.79 6.92
C ARG A 226 -8.03 17.82 6.50
N LEU A 227 -6.85 17.35 6.12
CA LEU A 227 -5.75 18.17 5.62
C LEU A 227 -5.83 18.42 4.12
N GLU A 228 -6.16 17.37 3.34
CA GLU A 228 -6.22 17.47 1.90
C GLU A 228 -7.32 16.55 1.33
N ARG A 229 -7.91 16.98 0.20
CA ARG A 229 -8.80 16.14 -0.61
C ARG A 229 -8.57 16.43 -2.09
N PHE A 230 -8.32 15.39 -2.86
CA PHE A 230 -8.15 15.50 -4.31
C PHE A 230 -8.72 14.27 -5.02
N THR A 231 -8.81 14.37 -6.35
CA THR A 231 -9.41 13.30 -7.17
C THR A 231 -8.50 13.00 -8.36
N ILE A 232 -8.21 11.72 -8.59
CA ILE A 232 -7.47 11.24 -9.77
C ILE A 232 -8.28 10.10 -10.42
N GLY A 233 -8.63 10.28 -11.69
CA GLY A 233 -9.51 9.35 -12.39
C GLY A 233 -10.87 9.19 -11.68
N LYS A 234 -11.22 7.98 -11.29
CA LYS A 234 -12.46 7.65 -10.58
C LYS A 234 -12.28 7.63 -9.04
N ARG A 235 -11.05 7.83 -8.54
CA ARG A 235 -10.71 7.75 -7.11
C ARG A 235 -10.69 9.14 -6.48
N GLN A 236 -11.23 9.22 -5.27
CA GLN A 236 -11.08 10.37 -4.38
C GLN A 236 -10.12 9.97 -3.26
N ILE A 237 -9.14 10.81 -3.00
CA ILE A 237 -8.19 10.63 -1.92
C ILE A 237 -8.46 11.71 -0.88
N THR A 238 -8.60 11.29 0.37
CA THR A 238 -8.79 12.18 1.52
C THR A 238 -7.67 11.92 2.52
N ILE A 239 -6.87 12.94 2.81
CA ILE A 239 -5.79 12.87 3.79
C ILE A 239 -6.26 13.54 5.06
N LEU A 240 -6.18 12.80 6.16
CA LEU A 240 -6.61 13.17 7.49
C LEU A 240 -5.42 13.19 8.45
N SER A 241 -5.54 13.93 9.54
CA SER A 241 -4.66 13.84 10.71
C SER A 241 -5.51 13.68 11.97
N PRO A 242 -5.10 12.90 12.96
CA PRO A 242 -5.71 12.93 14.29
C PRO A 242 -5.71 14.37 14.85
N ARG A 243 -6.71 14.67 15.70
CA ARG A 243 -6.81 15.94 16.43
C ARG A 243 -5.89 16.00 17.63
#